data_b4a55d4c58449413079735efaf4eaebe
#
_entry.id   b4a55d4c58449413079735efaf4eaebe
#
_cell.length_a   1.000
_cell.length_b   1.000
_cell.length_c   1.000
_cell.angle_alpha   90.00
_cell.angle_beta   90.00
_cell.angle_gamma   90.00
#
_symmetry.space_group_name_H-M   'P 1'
#
loop_
_entity.id
_entity.type
_entity.pdbx_description
1 polymer ?
#
loop_
_entity_poly.entity_id
_entity_poly.type
_entity_poly.pdbx_seq_one_letter_code
_entity_poly.pdbx_strand_id
1 'polypeptide(L)'
;VWIVRSMNPVTTGRHQPPYMQETPPGIFVIQEKKKKMIFLKDGKDEHGGFAPYASRFTNGGYIHGIPVNEPDTIIREYSPSLGTTPRSHMCVRNATSHAQFIYDWVSVGKTLVFVLD
;
A
#
# COMPACT_ATOMS: atom_id res chain seq x y z
N VAL A 1 -16.41 -15.75 -15.76
CA VAL A 1 -17.15 -14.55 -15.36
C VAL A 1 -16.41 -13.82 -14.26
N TRP A 2 -16.25 -12.50 -14.42
CA TRP A 2 -15.61 -11.66 -13.44
C TRP A 2 -16.64 -11.10 -12.46
N ILE A 3 -16.37 -11.22 -11.18
CA ILE A 3 -17.26 -10.72 -10.13
C ILE A 3 -16.51 -9.67 -9.31
N VAL A 4 -17.09 -8.48 -9.14
CA VAL A 4 -16.54 -7.46 -8.27
C VAL A 4 -16.83 -7.85 -6.82
N ARG A 5 -15.77 -8.02 -6.00
CA ARG A 5 -15.90 -8.35 -4.58
C ARG A 5 -15.96 -7.09 -3.72
N SER A 6 -15.21 -6.06 -4.11
CA SER A 6 -15.21 -4.79 -3.40
C SER A 6 -14.65 -3.70 -4.31
N MET A 7 -14.94 -2.44 -3.97
CA MET A 7 -14.42 -1.29 -4.69
C MET A 7 -14.26 -0.16 -3.70
N ASN A 8 -13.03 0.32 -3.53
CA ASN A 8 -12.71 1.34 -2.53
C ASN A 8 -11.70 2.34 -3.08
N PRO A 9 -11.75 3.60 -2.63
CA PRO A 9 -10.74 4.59 -3.01
C PRO A 9 -9.37 4.24 -2.43
N VAL A 10 -8.33 4.55 -3.19
CA VAL A 10 -6.94 4.30 -2.79
C VAL A 10 -6.08 5.52 -3.09
N THR A 11 -4.91 5.59 -2.45
CA THR A 11 -3.88 6.58 -2.76
C THR A 11 -2.66 5.87 -3.32
N THR A 12 -2.24 6.25 -4.52
CA THR A 12 -1.11 5.63 -5.21
C THR A 12 0.19 6.38 -5.00
N GLY A 13 1.28 5.88 -5.59
CA GLY A 13 2.61 6.45 -5.47
C GLY A 13 2.71 7.82 -6.12
N ARG A 14 3.48 8.71 -5.48
CA ARG A 14 3.73 10.08 -5.94
C ARG A 14 5.06 10.15 -6.68
N HIS A 15 5.05 10.82 -7.83
CA HIS A 15 6.29 11.08 -8.55
C HIS A 15 7.08 12.22 -7.90
N GLN A 16 8.09 11.87 -7.12
CA GLN A 16 8.97 12.83 -6.45
C GLN A 16 10.36 12.20 -6.25
N PRO A 17 11.13 12.00 -7.33
CA PRO A 17 12.46 11.40 -7.21
C PRO A 17 13.38 12.25 -6.34
N PRO A 18 14.38 11.64 -5.68
CA PRO A 18 14.70 10.20 -5.73
C PRO A 18 13.97 9.35 -4.69
N TYR A 19 13.20 9.96 -3.79
CA TYR A 19 12.62 9.26 -2.63
C TYR A 19 11.25 8.66 -2.87
N MET A 20 10.47 9.26 -3.76
CA MET A 20 9.11 8.79 -4.06
C MET A 20 8.99 8.43 -5.53
N GLN A 21 8.29 7.35 -5.82
CA GLN A 21 8.08 6.86 -7.17
C GLN A 21 6.60 6.60 -7.40
N GLU A 22 6.19 6.71 -8.64
CA GLU A 22 4.83 6.36 -9.04
C GLU A 22 4.61 4.86 -8.91
N THR A 23 3.36 4.48 -8.63
CA THR A 23 2.98 3.07 -8.71
C THR A 23 3.09 2.65 -10.18
N PRO A 24 3.94 1.67 -10.50
CA PRO A 24 4.19 1.32 -11.91
C PRO A 24 2.98 0.64 -12.53
N PRO A 25 2.59 1.02 -13.76
CA PRO A 25 1.57 0.29 -14.48
C PRO A 25 2.08 -1.09 -14.90
N GLY A 26 1.17 -2.04 -15.02
CA GLY A 26 1.52 -3.39 -15.45
C GLY A 26 0.68 -4.46 -14.77
N ILE A 27 1.09 -5.71 -14.99
CA ILE A 27 0.45 -6.88 -14.41
C ILE A 27 1.47 -7.55 -13.48
N PHE A 28 1.06 -7.71 -12.22
CA PHE A 28 1.92 -8.25 -11.18
C PHE A 28 1.22 -9.40 -10.48
N VAL A 29 2.00 -10.21 -9.75
CA VAL A 29 1.46 -11.25 -8.89
C VAL A 29 1.79 -10.89 -7.44
N ILE A 30 0.89 -11.21 -6.52
CA ILE A 30 1.17 -11.02 -5.09
C ILE A 30 2.33 -11.95 -4.71
N GLN A 31 3.41 -11.36 -4.19
CA GLN A 31 4.67 -12.06 -3.90
C GLN A 31 4.84 -12.39 -2.43
N GLU A 32 4.25 -11.59 -1.56
CA GLU A 32 4.49 -11.68 -0.13
C GLU A 32 3.38 -10.96 0.63
N LYS A 33 3.09 -11.40 1.85
CA LYS A 33 2.14 -10.72 2.74
C LYS A 33 2.80 -10.49 4.08
N LYS A 34 2.61 -9.28 4.64
CA LYS A 34 3.10 -8.91 5.97
C LYS A 34 1.96 -8.26 6.74
N LYS A 35 1.68 -8.75 7.94
CA LYS A 35 0.65 -8.15 8.78
C LYS A 35 1.03 -6.73 9.19
N LYS A 36 2.33 -6.48 9.39
CA LYS A 36 2.89 -5.16 9.68
C LYS A 36 4.15 -4.98 8.85
N MET A 37 4.13 -4.02 7.95
CA MET A 37 5.32 -3.65 7.17
C MET A 37 6.00 -2.49 7.87
N ILE A 38 7.17 -2.76 8.45
CA ILE A 38 7.94 -1.75 9.17
C ILE A 38 8.61 -0.82 8.16
N PHE A 39 8.58 0.48 8.41
CA PHE A 39 9.31 1.44 7.60
C PHE A 39 10.19 2.33 8.47
N LEU A 40 11.25 2.85 7.86
CA LEU A 40 12.18 3.76 8.52
C LEU A 40 11.75 5.21 8.29
N LYS A 41 12.16 6.08 9.21
CA LYS A 41 11.97 7.52 9.01
C LYS A 41 12.82 7.97 7.82
N ASP A 42 12.30 8.86 7.01
CA ASP A 42 12.97 9.36 5.81
C ASP A 42 14.39 9.86 6.12
N GLY A 43 15.38 9.26 5.43
CA GLY A 43 16.78 9.61 5.57
C GLY A 43 17.44 9.18 6.86
N LYS A 44 16.82 8.31 7.67
CA LYS A 44 17.35 7.86 8.96
C LYS A 44 17.20 6.37 9.12
N ASP A 45 18.09 5.76 9.92
CA ASP A 45 18.00 4.34 10.27
C ASP A 45 17.10 4.10 11.48
N GLU A 46 16.17 5.04 11.75
CA GLU A 46 15.25 4.95 12.88
C GLU A 46 13.92 4.35 12.44
N HIS A 47 13.34 3.52 13.31
CA HIS A 47 12.02 2.95 13.11
C HIS A 47 10.97 4.06 13.06
N GLY A 48 10.27 4.20 11.93
CA GLY A 48 9.28 5.25 11.72
C GLY A 48 7.87 4.86 12.08
N GLY A 49 7.58 3.56 12.07
CA GLY A 49 6.25 3.01 12.28
C GLY A 49 5.99 1.81 11.40
N PHE A 50 4.73 1.54 11.10
CA PHE A 50 4.39 0.42 10.24
C PHE A 50 3.16 0.71 9.40
N ALA A 51 3.05 -0.02 8.28
CA ALA A 51 1.85 -0.05 7.45
C ALA A 51 1.16 -1.40 7.67
N PRO A 52 -0.12 -1.41 8.10
CA PRO A 52 -0.81 -2.65 8.42
C PRO A 52 -1.29 -3.37 7.16
N TYR A 53 -1.37 -4.70 7.23
CA TYR A 53 -1.93 -5.57 6.20
C TYR A 53 -1.33 -5.30 4.82
N ALA A 54 -0.03 -5.51 4.71
CA ALA A 54 0.73 -5.24 3.49
C ALA A 54 0.79 -6.47 2.59
N SER A 55 0.43 -6.29 1.33
CA SER A 55 0.52 -7.32 0.29
C SER A 55 1.41 -6.78 -0.82
N ARG A 56 2.58 -7.39 -1.02
CA ARG A 56 3.56 -6.93 -2.00
C ARG A 56 3.26 -7.49 -3.37
N PHE A 57 3.19 -6.61 -4.37
CA PHE A 57 2.96 -7.01 -5.76
C PHE A 57 4.17 -6.71 -6.67
N THR A 58 5.07 -5.85 -6.25
CA THR A 58 6.31 -5.58 -6.97
C THR A 58 7.40 -5.15 -6.00
N ASN A 59 8.63 -5.01 -6.47
CA ASN A 59 9.74 -4.60 -5.64
C ASN A 59 9.50 -3.18 -5.10
N GLY A 60 9.30 -3.07 -3.80
CA GLY A 60 8.96 -1.80 -3.15
C GLY A 60 7.50 -1.39 -3.24
N GLY A 61 6.66 -2.11 -3.98
CA GLY A 61 5.24 -1.80 -4.12
C GLY A 61 4.36 -2.74 -3.31
N TYR A 62 3.61 -2.17 -2.36
CA TYR A 62 2.70 -2.90 -1.48
C TYR A 62 1.30 -2.28 -1.52
N ILE A 63 0.30 -3.12 -1.36
CA ILE A 63 -1.06 -2.67 -1.03
C ILE A 63 -1.17 -2.77 0.49
N HIS A 64 -1.46 -1.67 1.17
CA HIS A 64 -1.47 -1.65 2.64
C HIS A 64 -2.47 -0.63 3.19
N GLY A 65 -2.71 -0.70 4.50
CA GLY A 65 -3.60 0.21 5.19
C GLY A 65 -2.97 1.57 5.50
N ILE A 66 -3.65 2.36 6.32
CA ILE A 66 -3.15 3.67 6.74
C ILE A 66 -1.91 3.48 7.62
N PRO A 67 -0.78 4.08 7.25
CA PRO A 67 0.43 3.99 8.06
C PRO A 67 0.22 4.54 9.46
N VAL A 68 0.84 3.90 10.45
CA VAL A 68 0.80 4.34 11.85
C VAL A 68 2.22 4.62 12.34
N ASN A 69 2.34 5.65 13.16
CA ASN A 69 3.61 5.97 13.83
C ASN A 69 3.75 5.13 15.10
N GLU A 70 4.97 4.97 15.56
CA GLU A 70 5.19 4.38 16.88
C GLU A 70 4.79 5.39 17.97
N PRO A 71 4.09 4.92 19.02
CA PRO A 71 3.62 3.54 19.29
C PRO A 71 2.21 3.18 18.78
N ASP A 72 1.68 3.62 17.76
CA ASP A 72 0.39 3.26 17.15
C ASP A 72 -0.51 4.49 16.90
N THR A 73 0.10 5.62 16.61
CA THR A 73 -0.64 6.83 16.26
C THR A 73 -0.88 6.87 14.76
N ILE A 74 -2.15 6.92 14.35
CA ILE A 74 -2.52 7.00 12.93
C ILE A 74 -2.04 8.33 12.35
N ILE A 75 -1.39 8.26 11.18
CA ILE A 75 -0.97 9.46 10.45
C ILE A 75 -2.20 10.05 9.75
N ARG A 76 -2.82 11.03 10.39
CA ARG A 76 -4.10 11.60 9.94
C ARG A 76 -4.06 12.22 8.56
N GLU A 77 -2.93 12.77 8.16
CA GLU A 77 -2.79 13.47 6.88
C GLU A 77 -3.08 12.59 5.66
N TYR A 78 -3.02 11.27 5.82
CA TYR A 78 -3.24 10.35 4.72
C TYR A 78 -4.70 9.96 4.52
N SER A 79 -5.50 9.97 5.57
CA SER A 79 -6.89 9.56 5.47
C SER A 79 -7.73 10.41 4.52
N PRO A 80 -7.65 11.76 4.58
CA PRO A 80 -8.46 12.60 3.70
C PRO A 80 -8.04 12.54 2.22
N SER A 81 -6.85 12.02 1.91
CA SER A 81 -6.34 11.99 0.54
C SER A 81 -6.67 10.71 -0.22
N LEU A 82 -7.30 9.73 0.43
CA LEU A 82 -7.66 8.48 -0.24
C LEU A 82 -8.59 8.75 -1.43
N GLY A 83 -8.18 8.24 -2.60
CA GLY A 83 -8.95 8.39 -3.83
C GLY A 83 -8.82 9.75 -4.52
N THR A 84 -7.96 10.64 -4.02
CA THR A 84 -7.80 11.99 -4.59
C THR A 84 -6.43 12.23 -5.23
N THR A 85 -5.37 12.27 -4.42
CA THR A 85 -4.02 12.58 -4.92
C THR A 85 -3.01 11.53 -4.53
N PRO A 86 -2.02 11.24 -5.39
CA PRO A 86 -0.93 10.32 -5.03
C PRO A 86 -0.12 10.87 -3.85
N ARG A 87 0.13 10.02 -2.85
CA ARG A 87 0.83 10.41 -1.61
C ARG A 87 1.80 9.38 -1.09
N SER A 88 1.95 8.23 -1.76
CA SER A 88 2.82 7.17 -1.26
C SER A 88 4.10 7.02 -2.07
N HIS A 89 5.01 6.16 -1.57
CA HIS A 89 6.25 5.78 -2.25
C HIS A 89 5.99 4.50 -3.06
N MET A 90 5.33 4.58 -4.21
CA MET A 90 4.98 3.44 -5.05
C MET A 90 3.84 2.57 -4.48
N CYS A 91 3.62 2.56 -3.19
CA CYS A 91 2.61 1.74 -2.54
C CYS A 91 1.20 2.26 -2.80
N VAL A 92 0.22 1.37 -2.69
CA VAL A 92 -1.20 1.70 -2.83
C VAL A 92 -1.82 1.69 -1.44
N ARG A 93 -2.16 2.86 -0.93
CA ARG A 93 -2.77 3.02 0.40
C ARG A 93 -4.26 2.84 0.33
N ASN A 94 -4.79 2.07 1.27
CA ASN A 94 -6.21 1.79 1.42
C ASN A 94 -6.67 2.17 2.82
N ALA A 95 -7.98 2.31 3.00
CA ALA A 95 -8.54 2.25 4.35
C ALA A 95 -8.08 0.93 4.98
N THR A 96 -7.72 0.94 6.26
CA THR A 96 -7.12 -0.24 6.91
C THR A 96 -8.03 -1.47 6.84
N SER A 97 -9.33 -1.28 6.99
CA SER A 97 -10.30 -2.38 6.88
C SER A 97 -10.30 -3.02 5.49
N HIS A 98 -10.12 -2.22 4.45
CA HIS A 98 -10.07 -2.74 3.08
C HIS A 98 -8.73 -3.43 2.80
N ALA A 99 -7.64 -2.88 3.32
CA ALA A 99 -6.33 -3.53 3.22
C ALA A 99 -6.34 -4.90 3.91
N GLN A 100 -7.03 -5.02 5.04
CA GLN A 100 -7.22 -6.29 5.72
C GLN A 100 -8.02 -7.27 4.86
N PHE A 101 -9.09 -6.81 4.24
CA PHE A 101 -9.89 -7.65 3.34
C PHE A 101 -9.02 -8.19 2.21
N ILE A 102 -8.22 -7.33 1.56
CA ILE A 102 -7.31 -7.74 0.49
C ILE A 102 -6.30 -8.74 1.01
N TYR A 103 -5.67 -8.42 2.15
CA TYR A 103 -4.67 -9.28 2.80
C TYR A 103 -5.20 -10.69 3.06
N ASP A 104 -6.43 -10.79 3.57
CA ASP A 104 -7.04 -12.07 3.89
C ASP A 104 -7.45 -12.84 2.62
N TRP A 105 -7.81 -12.12 1.55
CA TRP A 105 -8.33 -12.71 0.33
C TRP A 105 -7.25 -13.16 -0.65
N VAL A 106 -6.13 -12.41 -0.77
CA VAL A 106 -5.11 -12.70 -1.77
C VAL A 106 -4.31 -13.96 -1.46
N SER A 107 -3.84 -14.63 -2.52
CA SER A 107 -2.96 -15.80 -2.41
C SER A 107 -1.61 -15.48 -3.02
N VAL A 108 -0.55 -15.70 -2.23
CA VAL A 108 0.83 -15.49 -2.69
C VAL A 108 1.13 -16.39 -3.88
N GLY A 109 1.69 -15.81 -4.94
CA GLY A 109 2.04 -16.53 -6.16
C GLY A 109 0.88 -16.81 -7.10
N LYS A 110 -0.35 -16.38 -6.75
CA LYS A 110 -1.56 -16.66 -7.56
C LYS A 110 -2.40 -15.45 -7.89
N THR A 111 -2.64 -14.57 -6.91
CA THR A 111 -3.49 -13.39 -7.11
C THR A 111 -2.75 -12.35 -7.96
N LEU A 112 -3.42 -11.88 -9.01
CA LEU A 112 -2.86 -10.87 -9.91
C LEU A 112 -3.28 -9.47 -9.49
N VAL A 113 -2.38 -8.51 -9.74
CA VAL A 113 -2.64 -7.08 -9.55
C VAL A 113 -2.43 -6.40 -10.89
N PHE A 114 -3.47 -5.74 -11.38
CA PHE A 114 -3.42 -4.97 -12.63
C PHE A 114 -3.39 -3.50 -12.26
N VAL A 115 -2.28 -2.83 -12.58
CA VAL A 115 -2.17 -1.39 -12.39
C VAL A 115 -2.34 -0.74 -13.75
N LEU A 116 -3.39 0.02 -13.90
CA LEU A 116 -3.77 0.68 -15.15
C LEU A 116 -3.39 2.15 -15.11
N ASP A 117 -3.02 2.69 -16.27
CA ASP A 117 -2.77 4.12 -16.43
C ASP A 117 -4.07 4.92 -16.44
#